data_2c881c7493e7d16231a39283dda32199
#
_entry.id   2c881c7493e7d16231a39283dda32199
#
_cell.length_a   1.000
_cell.length_b   1.000
_cell.length_c   1.000
_cell.angle_alpha   90.00
_cell.angle_beta   90.00
_cell.angle_gamma   90.00
#
_symmetry.space_group_name_H-M   'P 1'
#
loop_
_entity.id
_entity.type
_entity.pdbx_description
1 polymer ?
#
loop_
_entity_poly.entity_id
_entity_poly.type
_entity_poly.pdbx_seq_one_letter_code
_entity_poly.pdbx_strand_id
1 'polypeptide(L)'
;MSDAVLTRPRTIQVPRLAVYGALAGLAGGVGMALWQMIQSAATSNGFWTPLNLCMASFVWRGQASMIERDMMMHPGMSMNMPVAAGHLAVGIILHLAFSVLVGMVFITVLFALRRAGLGLLRTVPGYVGASVAGAALLYVVMIYLVLPWANPLMCRMTPRGPFFIGHLIYGLVFGLVAYPLARRATAAGT
;
A
#
# COMPACT_ATOMS: atom_id res chain seq x y z
N MET A 1 -15.13 35.15 41.65
CA MET A 1 -15.37 35.10 40.18
C MET A 1 -14.37 34.11 39.64
N SER A 2 -14.83 32.93 39.22
CA SER A 2 -13.98 31.85 38.79
C SER A 2 -13.91 31.92 37.26
N ASP A 3 -12.74 32.33 36.72
CA ASP A 3 -12.50 32.33 35.29
C ASP A 3 -12.49 30.87 34.79
N ALA A 4 -13.60 30.45 34.24
CA ALA A 4 -13.69 29.21 33.50
C ALA A 4 -12.77 29.36 32.26
N VAL A 5 -11.56 28.81 32.37
CA VAL A 5 -10.64 28.67 31.23
C VAL A 5 -11.34 27.81 30.16
N LEU A 6 -11.96 28.48 29.22
CA LEU A 6 -12.51 27.85 28.03
C LEU A 6 -11.36 27.20 27.27
N THR A 7 -11.13 25.92 27.54
CA THR A 7 -10.19 25.11 26.72
C THR A 7 -10.71 25.08 25.29
N ARG A 8 -10.09 25.88 24.42
CA ARG A 8 -10.37 25.87 22.97
C ARG A 8 -10.27 24.41 22.48
N PRO A 9 -11.27 23.91 21.75
CA PRO A 9 -11.17 22.59 21.15
C PRO A 9 -9.94 22.55 20.25
N ARG A 10 -9.04 21.59 20.54
CA ARG A 10 -7.80 21.39 19.76
C ARG A 10 -8.17 21.13 18.30
N THR A 11 -7.97 22.13 17.44
CA THR A 11 -8.15 22.00 16.01
C THR A 11 -7.07 21.06 15.44
N ILE A 12 -7.51 19.90 14.98
CA ILE A 12 -6.62 18.95 14.35
C ILE A 12 -6.21 19.55 13.01
N GLN A 13 -4.93 19.64 12.76
CA GLN A 13 -4.45 20.05 11.45
C GLN A 13 -4.54 18.84 10.48
N VAL A 14 -5.74 18.63 9.94
CA VAL A 14 -6.04 17.57 8.95
C VAL A 14 -5.02 17.53 7.80
N PRO A 15 -4.53 18.68 7.26
CA PRO A 15 -3.52 18.67 6.21
C PRO A 15 -2.22 17.99 6.62
N ARG A 16 -1.75 18.19 7.87
CA ARG A 16 -0.53 17.54 8.36
C ARG A 16 -0.68 16.04 8.51
N LEU A 17 -1.84 15.57 8.95
CA LEU A 17 -2.12 14.15 9.07
C LEU A 17 -2.09 13.46 7.69
N ALA A 18 -2.67 14.09 6.67
CA ALA A 18 -2.64 13.58 5.31
C ALA A 18 -1.21 13.48 4.76
N VAL A 19 -0.37 14.50 4.97
CA VAL A 19 1.05 14.49 4.58
C VAL A 19 1.81 13.35 5.26
N TYR A 20 1.59 13.13 6.56
CA TYR A 20 2.23 12.03 7.28
C TYR A 20 1.76 10.66 6.79
N GLY A 21 0.47 10.53 6.45
CA GLY A 21 -0.07 9.34 5.80
C GLY A 21 0.54 9.10 4.44
N ALA A 22 0.71 10.15 3.63
CA ALA A 22 1.36 10.09 2.32
C ALA A 22 2.81 9.61 2.43
N LEU A 23 3.60 10.17 3.33
CA LEU A 23 5.01 9.78 3.55
C LEU A 23 5.13 8.34 4.05
N ALA A 24 4.31 7.95 5.01
CA ALA A 24 4.32 6.59 5.53
C ALA A 24 3.82 5.58 4.48
N GLY A 25 2.79 5.95 3.70
CA GLY A 25 2.28 5.14 2.59
C GLY A 25 3.30 4.96 1.48
N LEU A 26 4.05 6.03 1.14
CA LEU A 26 5.15 5.96 0.18
C LEU A 26 6.24 5.00 0.66
N ALA A 27 6.68 5.11 1.91
CA ALA A 27 7.68 4.21 2.48
C ALA A 27 7.20 2.76 2.48
N GLY A 28 5.94 2.50 2.89
CA GLY A 28 5.32 1.18 2.85
C GLY A 28 5.25 0.62 1.43
N GLY A 29 4.86 1.46 0.47
CA GLY A 29 4.79 1.10 -0.95
C GLY A 29 6.15 0.71 -1.54
N VAL A 30 7.21 1.45 -1.21
CA VAL A 30 8.58 1.10 -1.61
C VAL A 30 8.99 -0.25 -1.02
N GLY A 31 8.74 -0.48 0.28
CA GLY A 31 9.03 -1.77 0.93
C GLY A 31 8.30 -2.94 0.28
N MET A 32 7.02 -2.77 -0.02
CA MET A 32 6.22 -3.77 -0.73
C MET A 32 6.73 -4.03 -2.15
N ALA A 33 7.05 -2.98 -2.92
CA ALA A 33 7.56 -3.10 -4.28
C ALA A 33 8.87 -3.87 -4.30
N LEU A 34 9.83 -3.51 -3.45
CA LEU A 34 11.11 -4.19 -3.34
C LEU A 34 10.95 -5.68 -3.04
N TRP A 35 10.08 -6.01 -2.09
CA TRP A 35 9.76 -7.41 -1.80
C TRP A 35 9.25 -8.16 -3.04
N GLN A 36 8.25 -7.59 -3.73
CA GLN A 36 7.66 -8.21 -4.91
C GLN A 36 8.70 -8.39 -6.04
N MET A 37 9.56 -7.40 -6.25
CA MET A 37 10.62 -7.45 -7.27
C MET A 37 11.67 -8.52 -6.94
N ILE A 38 12.12 -8.60 -5.69
CA ILE A 38 13.07 -9.63 -5.24
C ILE A 38 12.46 -11.02 -5.40
N GLN A 39 11.22 -11.21 -4.95
CA GLN A 39 10.53 -12.47 -5.04
C GLN A 39 10.29 -12.88 -6.50
N SER A 40 9.91 -11.95 -7.37
CA SER A 40 9.73 -12.19 -8.80
C SER A 40 11.03 -12.61 -9.48
N ALA A 41 12.14 -11.97 -9.15
CA ALA A 41 13.47 -12.35 -9.63
C ALA A 41 13.86 -13.76 -9.16
N ALA A 42 13.63 -14.07 -7.89
CA ALA A 42 13.94 -15.37 -7.30
C ALA A 42 13.15 -16.53 -7.91
N THR A 43 12.00 -16.26 -8.51
CA THR A 43 11.15 -17.26 -9.21
C THR A 43 11.30 -17.21 -10.75
N SER A 44 12.35 -16.58 -11.25
CA SER A 44 12.63 -16.43 -12.69
C SER A 44 11.57 -15.68 -13.50
N ASN A 45 10.67 -14.94 -12.84
CA ASN A 45 9.63 -14.15 -13.49
C ASN A 45 10.07 -12.73 -13.90
N GLY A 46 11.36 -12.42 -13.74
CA GLY A 46 11.93 -11.10 -14.04
C GLY A 46 11.68 -10.06 -12.93
N PHE A 47 12.74 -9.32 -12.59
CA PHE A 47 12.76 -8.35 -11.49
C PHE A 47 11.70 -7.25 -11.63
N TRP A 48 11.44 -6.76 -12.85
CA TRP A 48 10.52 -5.66 -13.12
C TRP A 48 9.07 -6.07 -13.36
N THR A 49 8.79 -7.37 -13.45
CA THR A 49 7.46 -7.90 -13.78
C THR A 49 6.34 -7.38 -12.86
N PRO A 50 6.49 -7.29 -11.53
CA PRO A 50 5.41 -6.79 -10.68
C PRO A 50 4.99 -5.35 -11.00
N LEU A 51 5.96 -4.48 -11.31
CA LEU A 51 5.67 -3.09 -11.68
C LEU A 51 5.10 -2.97 -13.08
N ASN A 52 5.56 -3.80 -14.03
CA ASN A 52 4.94 -3.89 -15.35
C ASN A 52 3.48 -4.35 -15.26
N LEU A 53 3.16 -5.29 -14.39
CA LEU A 53 1.78 -5.72 -14.16
C LEU A 53 0.89 -4.60 -13.60
N CYS A 54 1.43 -3.71 -12.77
CA CYS A 54 0.67 -2.56 -12.27
C CYS A 54 0.13 -1.68 -13.41
N MET A 55 0.89 -1.51 -14.49
CA MET A 55 0.46 -0.69 -15.62
C MET A 55 -0.40 -1.44 -16.66
N ALA A 56 -0.47 -2.76 -16.59
CA ALA A 56 -1.15 -3.59 -17.60
C ALA A 56 -2.61 -3.21 -17.83
N SER A 57 -3.30 -2.72 -16.80
CA SER A 57 -4.69 -2.24 -16.89
C SER A 57 -4.85 -1.06 -17.85
N PHE A 58 -3.84 -0.23 -17.99
CA PHE A 58 -3.92 1.03 -18.73
C PHE A 58 -3.36 0.90 -20.15
N VAL A 59 -2.25 0.19 -20.30
CA VAL A 59 -1.50 0.16 -21.57
C VAL A 59 -1.76 -1.12 -22.37
N TRP A 60 -2.06 -2.24 -21.72
CA TRP A 60 -2.17 -3.54 -22.37
C TRP A 60 -3.59 -4.13 -22.35
N ARG A 61 -4.62 -3.33 -22.19
CA ARG A 61 -6.00 -3.85 -22.20
C ARG A 61 -6.31 -4.70 -23.43
N GLY A 62 -5.77 -4.33 -24.61
CA GLY A 62 -5.92 -5.10 -25.84
C GLY A 62 -4.98 -6.30 -25.99
N GLN A 63 -3.87 -6.31 -25.25
CA GLN A 63 -2.85 -7.38 -25.31
C GLN A 63 -2.96 -8.36 -24.13
N ALA A 64 -3.71 -8.02 -23.09
CA ALA A 64 -3.87 -8.86 -21.91
C ALA A 64 -4.40 -10.26 -22.26
N SER A 65 -5.34 -10.36 -23.19
CA SER A 65 -5.87 -11.62 -23.68
C SER A 65 -4.86 -12.44 -24.48
N MET A 66 -3.94 -11.80 -25.21
CA MET A 66 -2.87 -12.47 -25.95
C MET A 66 -1.82 -13.02 -25.00
N ILE A 67 -1.38 -12.22 -24.01
CA ILE A 67 -0.43 -12.65 -22.98
C ILE A 67 -1.02 -13.82 -22.18
N GLU A 68 -2.30 -13.72 -21.81
CA GLU A 68 -3.00 -14.77 -21.08
C GLU A 68 -3.12 -16.07 -21.89
N ARG A 69 -3.40 -15.97 -23.19
CA ARG A 69 -3.47 -17.10 -24.11
C ARG A 69 -2.11 -17.77 -24.27
N ASP A 70 -1.04 -16.98 -24.42
CA ASP A 70 0.31 -17.48 -24.55
C ASP A 70 0.76 -18.22 -23.30
N MET A 71 0.44 -17.71 -22.14
CA MET A 71 0.67 -18.39 -20.85
C MET A 71 -0.10 -19.70 -20.68
N MET A 72 -1.35 -19.77 -21.16
CA MET A 72 -2.12 -21.00 -21.11
C MET A 72 -1.56 -22.07 -22.05
N MET A 73 -0.97 -21.65 -23.19
CA MET A 73 -0.38 -22.58 -24.15
C MET A 73 1.01 -23.07 -23.73
N HIS A 74 1.70 -22.33 -22.85
CA HIS A 74 3.05 -22.66 -22.39
C HIS A 74 3.14 -22.66 -20.85
N PRO A 75 2.46 -23.59 -20.16
CA PRO A 75 2.51 -23.69 -18.71
C PRO A 75 3.95 -23.98 -18.25
N GLY A 76 4.53 -23.09 -17.45
CA GLY A 76 5.91 -23.18 -16.96
C GLY A 76 6.90 -22.25 -17.63
N MET A 77 6.48 -21.47 -18.63
CA MET A 77 7.32 -20.43 -19.19
C MET A 77 7.48 -19.28 -18.17
N SER A 78 8.70 -18.90 -17.89
CA SER A 78 8.98 -17.75 -17.03
C SER A 78 8.46 -16.48 -17.71
N MET A 79 7.69 -15.69 -16.96
CA MET A 79 7.14 -14.43 -17.44
C MET A 79 8.18 -13.31 -17.41
N ASN A 80 9.12 -13.36 -18.31
CA ASN A 80 10.02 -12.25 -18.49
C ASN A 80 9.34 -11.22 -19.43
N MET A 81 8.50 -10.36 -18.84
CA MET A 81 7.84 -9.31 -19.61
C MET A 81 8.87 -8.33 -20.16
N PRO A 82 8.82 -7.99 -21.47
CA PRO A 82 9.75 -7.04 -22.05
C PRO A 82 9.65 -5.69 -21.30
N VAL A 83 10.81 -5.20 -20.87
CA VAL A 83 10.91 -3.96 -20.10
C VAL A 83 10.96 -2.78 -21.07
N ALA A 84 9.83 -2.14 -21.31
CA ALA A 84 9.82 -0.83 -21.94
C ALA A 84 9.93 0.24 -20.84
N ALA A 85 10.94 1.10 -20.90
CA ALA A 85 11.20 2.10 -19.86
C ALA A 85 9.99 3.00 -19.54
N GLY A 86 9.22 3.40 -20.56
CA GLY A 86 8.00 4.18 -20.38
C GLY A 86 6.90 3.41 -19.61
N HIS A 87 6.75 2.14 -19.90
CA HIS A 87 5.78 1.27 -19.23
C HIS A 87 6.15 1.08 -17.74
N LEU A 88 7.42 0.83 -17.47
CA LEU A 88 7.93 0.69 -16.12
C LEU A 88 7.71 1.98 -15.30
N ALA A 89 8.00 3.15 -15.88
CA ALA A 89 7.78 4.44 -15.21
C ALA A 89 6.31 4.62 -14.83
N VAL A 90 5.38 4.30 -15.73
CA VAL A 90 3.93 4.35 -15.42
C VAL A 90 3.57 3.37 -14.30
N GLY A 91 4.08 2.14 -14.32
CA GLY A 91 3.85 1.16 -13.27
C GLY A 91 4.34 1.62 -11.89
N ILE A 92 5.53 2.22 -11.84
CA ILE A 92 6.09 2.81 -10.61
C ILE A 92 5.19 3.94 -10.10
N ILE A 93 4.83 4.89 -10.97
CA ILE A 93 3.98 6.04 -10.59
C ILE A 93 2.63 5.56 -10.05
N LEU A 94 1.99 4.62 -10.74
CA LEU A 94 0.70 4.09 -10.31
C LEU A 94 0.80 3.38 -8.96
N HIS A 95 1.81 2.52 -8.78
CA HIS A 95 2.03 1.81 -7.53
C HIS A 95 2.26 2.77 -6.36
N LEU A 96 3.13 3.76 -6.53
CA LEU A 96 3.45 4.72 -5.49
C LEU A 96 2.28 5.68 -5.21
N ALA A 97 1.57 6.16 -6.23
CA ALA A 97 0.40 7.00 -6.06
C ALA A 97 -0.70 6.28 -5.28
N PHE A 98 -0.97 5.01 -5.62
CA PHE A 98 -1.93 4.19 -4.88
C PHE A 98 -1.47 3.96 -3.43
N SER A 99 -0.19 3.69 -3.21
CA SER A 99 0.39 3.51 -1.88
C SER A 99 0.25 4.77 -1.00
N VAL A 100 0.43 5.94 -1.60
CA VAL A 100 0.21 7.24 -0.94
C VAL A 100 -1.26 7.41 -0.55
N LEU A 101 -2.20 7.16 -1.47
CA LEU A 101 -3.64 7.24 -1.19
C LEU A 101 -4.05 6.30 -0.05
N VAL A 102 -3.63 5.05 -0.11
CA VAL A 102 -3.87 4.06 0.95
C VAL A 102 -3.28 4.53 2.28
N GLY A 103 -2.07 5.07 2.26
CA GLY A 103 -1.41 5.61 3.47
C GLY A 103 -2.19 6.76 4.11
N MET A 104 -2.75 7.68 3.31
CA MET A 104 -3.61 8.75 3.81
C MET A 104 -4.90 8.21 4.44
N VAL A 105 -5.52 7.21 3.83
CA VAL A 105 -6.70 6.54 4.41
C VAL A 105 -6.33 5.83 5.70
N PHE A 106 -5.26 5.06 5.71
CA PHE A 106 -4.82 4.29 6.88
C PHE A 106 -4.55 5.18 8.09
N ILE A 107 -3.78 6.26 7.93
CA ILE A 107 -3.46 7.15 9.04
C ILE A 107 -4.73 7.82 9.59
N THR A 108 -5.67 8.15 8.70
CA THR A 108 -6.96 8.75 9.09
C THR A 108 -7.80 7.77 9.92
N VAL A 109 -7.89 6.52 9.47
CA VAL A 109 -8.62 5.46 10.19
C VAL A 109 -7.98 5.18 11.55
N LEU A 110 -6.66 4.97 11.61
CA LEU A 110 -5.94 4.73 12.85
C LEU A 110 -6.08 5.91 13.83
N PHE A 111 -6.07 7.12 13.31
CA PHE A 111 -6.29 8.32 14.12
C PHE A 111 -7.72 8.37 14.67
N ALA A 112 -8.73 8.07 13.86
CA ALA A 112 -10.13 8.01 14.28
C ALA A 112 -10.34 6.93 15.35
N LEU A 113 -9.80 5.74 15.17
CA LEU A 113 -9.85 4.64 16.14
C LEU A 113 -9.17 5.00 17.47
N ARG A 114 -8.02 5.68 17.41
CA ARG A 114 -7.33 6.19 18.60
C ARG A 114 -8.18 7.21 19.35
N ARG A 115 -8.92 8.08 18.65
CA ARG A 115 -9.85 9.03 19.23
C ARG A 115 -11.08 8.36 19.83
N ALA A 116 -11.56 7.29 19.20
CA ALA A 116 -12.65 6.46 19.72
C ALA A 116 -12.25 5.64 20.98
N GLY A 117 -11.01 5.82 21.49
CA GLY A 117 -10.58 5.21 22.74
C GLY A 117 -9.80 3.92 22.61
N LEU A 118 -9.39 3.50 21.39
CA LEU A 118 -8.57 2.30 21.18
C LEU A 118 -7.16 2.51 21.78
N GLY A 119 -7.00 2.19 23.06
CA GLY A 119 -5.80 2.46 23.86
C GLY A 119 -4.53 1.79 23.31
N LEU A 120 -4.66 0.62 22.69
CA LEU A 120 -3.54 -0.11 22.08
C LEU A 120 -2.78 0.74 21.03
N LEU A 121 -3.46 1.66 20.32
CA LEU A 121 -2.85 2.53 19.30
C LEU A 121 -1.97 3.65 19.92
N ARG A 122 -1.86 3.72 21.23
CA ARG A 122 -0.95 4.64 21.93
C ARG A 122 0.46 4.07 22.07
N THR A 123 0.64 2.77 21.86
CA THR A 123 1.93 2.07 21.94
C THR A 123 2.45 1.75 20.55
N VAL A 124 3.80 1.63 20.39
CA VAL A 124 4.43 1.24 19.11
C VAL A 124 3.92 -0.13 18.65
N PRO A 125 3.97 -1.19 19.47
CA PRO A 125 3.53 -2.52 19.02
C PRO A 125 2.06 -2.55 18.61
N GLY A 126 1.19 -1.88 19.36
CA GLY A 126 -0.23 -1.82 19.05
C GLY A 126 -0.55 -1.05 17.76
N TYR A 127 0.15 0.06 17.51
CA TYR A 127 -0.02 0.84 16.29
C TYR A 127 0.48 0.07 15.07
N VAL A 128 1.68 -0.52 15.17
CA VAL A 128 2.26 -1.34 14.09
C VAL A 128 1.40 -2.58 13.85
N GLY A 129 0.98 -3.29 14.90
CA GLY A 129 0.09 -4.45 14.79
C GLY A 129 -1.23 -4.12 14.08
N ALA A 130 -1.86 -2.98 14.42
CA ALA A 130 -3.07 -2.52 13.74
C ALA A 130 -2.81 -2.15 12.27
N SER A 131 -1.64 -1.57 11.96
CA SER A 131 -1.24 -1.28 10.57
C SER A 131 -1.05 -2.55 9.75
N VAL A 132 -0.43 -3.58 10.33
CA VAL A 132 -0.25 -4.89 9.68
C VAL A 132 -1.59 -5.59 9.49
N ALA A 133 -2.47 -5.57 10.48
CA ALA A 133 -3.81 -6.14 10.37
C ALA A 133 -4.65 -5.42 9.30
N GLY A 134 -4.58 -4.08 9.25
CA GLY A 134 -5.21 -3.29 8.19
C GLY A 134 -4.67 -3.62 6.80
N ALA A 135 -3.36 -3.83 6.68
CA ALA A 135 -2.74 -4.22 5.41
C ALA A 135 -3.11 -5.66 4.99
N ALA A 136 -3.28 -6.58 5.94
CA ALA A 136 -3.84 -7.91 5.66
C ALA A 136 -5.28 -7.82 5.13
N LEU A 137 -6.10 -6.95 5.72
CA LEU A 137 -7.45 -6.69 5.21
C LEU A 137 -7.40 -6.04 3.82
N LEU A 138 -6.49 -5.08 3.60
CA LEU A 138 -6.29 -4.46 2.30
C LEU A 138 -5.94 -5.51 1.22
N TYR A 139 -5.10 -6.51 1.54
CA TYR A 139 -4.83 -7.62 0.63
C TYR A 139 -6.13 -8.33 0.21
N VAL A 140 -7.01 -8.64 1.16
CA VAL A 140 -8.29 -9.29 0.85
C VAL A 140 -9.13 -8.40 -0.08
N VAL A 141 -9.23 -7.10 0.22
CA VAL A 141 -9.94 -6.14 -0.62
C VAL A 141 -9.32 -6.07 -2.02
N MET A 142 -7.99 -6.04 -2.11
CA MET A 142 -7.29 -5.98 -3.41
C MET A 142 -7.54 -7.23 -4.25
N ILE A 143 -7.37 -8.43 -3.68
CA ILE A 143 -7.48 -9.69 -4.44
C ILE A 143 -8.92 -10.01 -4.86
N TYR A 144 -9.91 -9.70 -4.01
CA TYR A 144 -11.28 -10.13 -4.25
C TYR A 144 -12.21 -9.05 -4.77
N LEU A 145 -11.89 -7.77 -4.58
CA LEU A 145 -12.76 -6.66 -5.00
C LEU A 145 -12.10 -5.76 -6.04
N VAL A 146 -10.86 -5.32 -5.82
CA VAL A 146 -10.25 -4.28 -6.67
C VAL A 146 -9.61 -4.89 -7.92
N LEU A 147 -8.69 -5.83 -7.78
CA LEU A 147 -7.92 -6.38 -8.91
C LEU A 147 -8.78 -7.13 -9.94
N PRO A 148 -9.80 -7.92 -9.58
CA PRO A 148 -10.65 -8.59 -10.57
C PRO A 148 -11.32 -7.62 -11.53
N TRP A 149 -11.63 -6.41 -11.07
CA TRP A 149 -12.26 -5.37 -11.86
C TRP A 149 -11.25 -4.40 -12.49
N ALA A 150 -10.28 -3.91 -11.70
CA ALA A 150 -9.36 -2.87 -12.14
C ALA A 150 -8.19 -3.41 -12.97
N ASN A 151 -7.66 -4.59 -12.60
CA ASN A 151 -6.51 -5.22 -13.24
C ASN A 151 -6.63 -6.76 -13.22
N PRO A 152 -7.53 -7.35 -14.04
CA PRO A 152 -7.72 -8.79 -14.08
C PRO A 152 -6.47 -9.59 -14.38
N LEU A 153 -5.59 -9.06 -15.25
CA LEU A 153 -4.32 -9.69 -15.60
C LEU A 153 -3.42 -9.82 -14.37
N MET A 154 -3.19 -8.72 -13.65
CA MET A 154 -2.42 -8.74 -12.40
C MET A 154 -3.05 -9.69 -11.37
N CYS A 155 -4.39 -9.69 -11.26
CA CYS A 155 -5.11 -10.57 -10.33
C CYS A 155 -4.81 -12.06 -10.56
N ARG A 156 -4.71 -12.48 -11.83
CA ARG A 156 -4.45 -13.88 -12.22
C ARG A 156 -2.98 -14.25 -12.13
N MET A 157 -2.11 -13.33 -12.49
CA MET A 157 -0.68 -13.57 -12.65
C MET A 157 0.12 -13.38 -11.35
N THR A 158 -0.42 -12.67 -10.36
CA THR A 158 0.30 -12.41 -9.12
C THR A 158 0.19 -13.60 -8.16
N PRO A 159 1.33 -14.20 -7.73
CA PRO A 159 1.31 -15.27 -6.74
C PRO A 159 0.74 -14.77 -5.42
N ARG A 160 -0.30 -15.42 -4.92
CA ARG A 160 -1.09 -14.93 -3.77
C ARG A 160 -0.28 -14.85 -2.47
N GLY A 161 0.57 -15.86 -2.18
CA GLY A 161 1.39 -15.88 -0.97
C GLY A 161 2.38 -14.71 -0.90
N PRO A 162 3.28 -14.55 -1.88
CA PRO A 162 4.18 -13.41 -1.95
C PRO A 162 3.48 -12.06 -1.95
N PHE A 163 2.32 -11.96 -2.60
CA PHE A 163 1.53 -10.73 -2.62
C PHE A 163 0.95 -10.40 -1.24
N PHE A 164 0.49 -11.41 -0.50
CA PHE A 164 0.07 -11.26 0.89
C PHE A 164 1.21 -10.76 1.79
N ILE A 165 2.39 -11.40 1.71
CA ILE A 165 3.57 -10.99 2.47
C ILE A 165 3.96 -9.54 2.14
N GLY A 166 3.87 -9.14 0.87
CA GLY A 166 4.09 -7.75 0.46
C GLY A 166 3.17 -6.77 1.16
N HIS A 167 1.89 -7.11 1.36
CA HIS A 167 0.96 -6.27 2.11
C HIS A 167 1.33 -6.20 3.60
N LEU A 168 1.76 -7.32 4.20
CA LEU A 168 2.24 -7.30 5.60
C LEU A 168 3.48 -6.39 5.76
N ILE A 169 4.42 -6.44 4.80
CA ILE A 169 5.59 -5.56 4.76
C ILE A 169 5.14 -4.09 4.61
N TYR A 170 4.18 -3.81 3.72
CA TYR A 170 3.58 -2.47 3.62
C TYR A 170 3.08 -1.99 4.99
N GLY A 171 2.25 -2.79 5.67
CA GLY A 171 1.68 -2.45 6.97
C GLY A 171 2.74 -2.24 8.06
N LEU A 172 3.77 -3.08 8.07
CA LEU A 172 4.89 -2.99 9.00
C LEU A 172 5.67 -1.68 8.82
N VAL A 173 6.14 -1.40 7.59
CA VAL A 173 6.90 -0.19 7.27
C VAL A 173 6.05 1.05 7.49
N PHE A 174 4.81 1.05 7.02
CA PHE A 174 3.85 2.12 7.25
C PHE A 174 3.70 2.41 8.75
N GLY A 175 3.44 1.38 9.57
CA GLY A 175 3.23 1.53 11.01
C GLY A 175 4.45 2.11 11.73
N LEU A 176 5.65 1.65 11.38
CA LEU A 176 6.91 2.15 11.94
C LEU A 176 7.16 3.62 11.60
N VAL A 177 6.85 4.05 10.38
CA VAL A 177 7.03 5.43 9.92
C VAL A 177 5.89 6.33 10.43
N ALA A 178 4.64 5.87 10.35
CA ALA A 178 3.47 6.67 10.73
C ALA A 178 3.38 6.95 12.23
N TYR A 179 3.78 6.02 13.09
CA TYR A 179 3.66 6.17 14.53
C TYR A 179 4.37 7.44 15.08
N PRO A 180 5.68 7.65 14.85
CA PRO A 180 6.37 8.86 15.32
C PRO A 180 5.80 10.14 14.69
N LEU A 181 5.39 10.11 13.43
CA LEU A 181 4.80 11.26 12.76
C LEU A 181 3.43 11.63 13.35
N ALA A 182 2.57 10.64 13.62
CA ALA A 182 1.28 10.84 14.25
C ALA A 182 1.40 11.40 15.68
N ARG A 183 2.45 11.00 16.43
CA ARG A 183 2.74 11.59 17.75
C ARG A 183 3.09 13.07 17.68
N ARG A 184 3.91 13.46 16.69
CA ARG A 184 4.28 14.88 16.47
C ARG A 184 3.07 15.74 16.12
N ALA A 185 2.12 15.21 15.35
CA ALA A 185 0.89 15.94 15.02
C ALA A 185 0.02 16.23 16.26
N THR A 186 0.05 15.35 17.28
CA THR A 186 -0.69 15.55 18.53
C THR A 186 0.05 16.46 19.53
N ALA A 187 1.39 16.48 19.52
CA ALA A 187 2.19 17.31 20.41
C ALA A 187 2.24 18.78 19.98
N ALA A 188 2.20 19.07 18.68
CA ALA A 188 2.26 20.44 18.16
C ALA A 188 0.96 21.24 18.37
N GLY A 189 -0.07 20.62 18.96
CA GLY A 189 -1.34 21.28 19.35
C GLY A 189 -1.44 21.59 20.85
N THR A 190 -0.35 21.40 21.61
CA THR A 190 -0.22 21.81 23.02
C THR A 190 0.52 23.10 23.12
#